data_85492f347074101010ba0273b4df6e16
#
_entry.id   85492f347074101010ba0273b4df6e16
#
_cell.length_a   1.000
_cell.length_b   1.000
_cell.length_c   1.000
_cell.angle_alpha   90.00
_cell.angle_beta   90.00
_cell.angle_gamma   90.00
#
_symmetry.space_group_name_H-M   'P 1'
#
loop_
_entity.id
_entity.type
_entity.pdbx_description
1 polymer ?
#
loop_
_entity_poly.entity_id
_entity_poly.type
_entity_poly.pdbx_seq_one_letter_code
_entity_poly.pdbx_strand_id
1 'polypeptide(L)'
;MLNRNVSKGFTLIELVIVIIILGILTATAIPKFIDISRDARISVLESIAGSMRSVSSSVHMKGIIQNTPDTGPDSLRAIQTNLGPVDSWYKYPESKGEQGVGLGIVELISLDAEDIQVFSEDRSDPDCWFIKVGYDESVCYVQYKEACSSSIPPEIPVDSTGC
;
A
#
# COMPACT_ATOMS: atom_id res chain seq x y z
N MET A 1 24.27 46.51 46.53
CA MET A 1 25.30 45.55 46.13
C MET A 1 24.75 44.68 45.02
N LEU A 2 25.17 44.92 43.78
CA LEU A 2 24.71 44.12 42.61
C LEU A 2 25.54 42.83 42.53
N ASN A 3 24.88 41.71 42.74
CA ASN A 3 25.50 40.39 42.61
C ASN A 3 25.70 40.09 41.12
N ARG A 4 26.92 40.24 40.59
CA ARG A 4 27.26 39.86 39.21
C ARG A 4 27.35 38.34 39.14
N ASN A 5 26.32 37.67 38.59
CA ASN A 5 26.40 36.29 38.19
C ASN A 5 27.44 36.18 37.07
N VAL A 6 28.59 35.59 37.34
CA VAL A 6 29.57 35.25 36.33
C VAL A 6 29.06 34.04 35.56
N SER A 7 28.57 34.27 34.38
CA SER A 7 28.22 33.16 33.44
C SER A 7 29.52 32.48 33.03
N LYS A 8 29.67 31.20 33.40
CA LYS A 8 30.78 30.36 32.95
C LYS A 8 30.53 30.06 31.44
N GLY A 9 31.44 30.50 30.59
CA GLY A 9 31.45 30.18 29.19
C GLY A 9 31.86 28.71 28.93
N PHE A 10 31.37 28.13 27.87
CA PHE A 10 31.79 26.80 27.39
C PHE A 10 33.24 26.82 26.93
N THR A 11 34.01 25.80 27.26
CA THR A 11 35.39 25.66 26.77
C THR A 11 35.41 25.05 25.38
N LEU A 12 36.41 25.39 24.56
CA LEU A 12 36.56 24.84 23.21
C LEU A 12 36.71 23.32 23.25
N ILE A 13 37.37 22.77 24.26
CA ILE A 13 37.58 21.33 24.40
C ILE A 13 36.28 20.58 24.72
N GLU A 14 35.40 21.16 25.54
CA GLU A 14 34.07 20.56 25.79
C GLU A 14 33.25 20.44 24.50
N LEU A 15 33.30 21.45 23.64
CA LEU A 15 32.63 21.40 22.35
C LEU A 15 33.22 20.31 21.43
N VAL A 16 34.57 20.23 21.37
CA VAL A 16 35.26 19.23 20.52
C VAL A 16 34.94 17.80 20.96
N ILE A 17 34.97 17.54 22.28
CA ILE A 17 34.67 16.21 22.81
C ILE A 17 33.21 15.80 22.45
N VAL A 18 32.25 16.72 22.57
CA VAL A 18 30.86 16.45 22.26
C VAL A 18 30.69 16.10 20.79
N ILE A 19 31.27 16.83 19.85
CA ILE A 19 31.16 16.53 18.43
C ILE A 19 31.82 15.21 18.04
N ILE A 20 32.94 14.84 18.69
CA ILE A 20 33.59 13.54 18.46
C ILE A 20 32.66 12.39 18.92
N ILE A 21 32.07 12.49 20.11
CA ILE A 21 31.17 11.48 20.65
C ILE A 21 29.91 11.35 19.74
N LEU A 22 29.32 12.49 19.37
CA LEU A 22 28.18 12.50 18.45
C LEU A 22 28.52 11.88 17.09
N GLY A 23 29.73 12.16 16.57
CA GLY A 23 30.20 11.56 15.31
C GLY A 23 30.25 10.03 15.35
N ILE A 24 30.80 9.47 16.45
CA ILE A 24 30.90 8.01 16.64
C ILE A 24 29.49 7.39 16.78
N LEU A 25 28.64 8.00 17.60
CA LEU A 25 27.25 7.50 17.77
C LEU A 25 26.45 7.55 16.48
N THR A 26 26.58 8.62 15.71
CA THR A 26 25.89 8.77 14.43
C THR A 26 26.33 7.70 13.43
N ALA A 27 27.62 7.37 13.36
CA ALA A 27 28.14 6.36 12.45
C ALA A 27 27.54 4.96 12.69
N THR A 28 27.14 4.64 13.92
CA THR A 28 26.51 3.35 14.27
C THR A 28 24.98 3.37 14.20
N ALA A 29 24.36 4.53 14.31
CA ALA A 29 22.91 4.67 14.34
C ALA A 29 22.29 4.72 12.94
N ILE A 30 22.93 5.40 11.98
CA ILE A 30 22.39 5.61 10.62
C ILE A 30 22.01 4.28 9.92
N PRO A 31 22.86 3.23 9.86
CA PRO A 31 22.49 1.98 9.20
C PRO A 31 21.21 1.37 9.78
N LYS A 32 21.08 1.38 11.11
CA LYS A 32 19.90 0.83 11.78
C LYS A 32 18.60 1.55 11.45
N PHE A 33 18.64 2.85 11.26
CA PHE A 33 17.45 3.62 10.88
C PHE A 33 16.99 3.30 9.46
N ILE A 34 17.92 3.04 8.55
CA ILE A 34 17.60 2.65 7.17
C ILE A 34 16.90 1.29 7.16
N ASP A 35 17.40 0.31 7.91
CA ASP A 35 16.79 -1.02 8.01
C ASP A 35 15.38 -0.97 8.59
N ILE A 36 15.15 -0.18 9.65
CA ILE A 36 13.82 0.00 10.25
C ILE A 36 12.84 0.64 9.28
N SER A 37 13.27 1.63 8.51
CA SER A 37 12.43 2.28 7.50
C SER A 37 12.01 1.29 6.40
N ARG A 38 12.93 0.45 5.96
CA ARG A 38 12.66 -0.62 5.00
C ARG A 38 11.64 -1.63 5.53
N ASP A 39 11.87 -2.15 6.73
CA ASP A 39 10.98 -3.11 7.36
C ASP A 39 9.58 -2.56 7.58
N ALA A 40 9.48 -1.27 7.93
CA ALA A 40 8.21 -0.57 8.06
C ALA A 40 7.44 -0.52 6.72
N ARG A 41 8.11 -0.17 5.62
CA ARG A 41 7.49 -0.16 4.28
C ARG A 41 7.02 -1.54 3.86
N ILE A 42 7.82 -2.58 4.08
CA ILE A 42 7.45 -3.97 3.79
C ILE A 42 6.19 -4.35 4.58
N SER A 43 6.14 -4.06 5.87
CA SER A 43 4.99 -4.35 6.73
C SER A 43 3.71 -3.64 6.24
N VAL A 44 3.82 -2.41 5.75
CA VAL A 44 2.70 -1.69 5.14
C VAL A 44 2.22 -2.37 3.87
N LEU A 45 3.13 -2.75 2.96
CA LEU A 45 2.76 -3.48 1.74
C LEU A 45 2.08 -4.81 2.04
N GLU A 46 2.58 -5.57 3.02
CA GLU A 46 1.96 -6.84 3.44
C GLU A 46 0.55 -6.61 4.03
N SER A 47 0.35 -5.53 4.78
CA SER A 47 -0.96 -5.14 5.30
C SER A 47 -1.93 -4.80 4.17
N ILE A 48 -1.48 -4.05 3.15
CA ILE A 48 -2.28 -3.73 1.96
C ILE A 48 -2.64 -5.03 1.22
N ALA A 49 -1.68 -5.91 0.99
CA ALA A 49 -1.93 -7.20 0.35
C ALA A 49 -2.93 -8.07 1.14
N GLY A 50 -2.82 -8.06 2.47
CA GLY A 50 -3.77 -8.73 3.36
C GLY A 50 -5.19 -8.16 3.24
N SER A 51 -5.30 -6.84 3.20
CA SER A 51 -6.57 -6.13 3.01
C SER A 51 -7.20 -6.46 1.64
N MET A 52 -6.41 -6.42 0.57
CA MET A 52 -6.85 -6.79 -0.77
C MET A 52 -7.39 -8.23 -0.83
N ARG A 53 -6.66 -9.20 -0.24
CA ARG A 53 -7.11 -10.60 -0.16
C ARG A 53 -8.42 -10.76 0.59
N SER A 54 -8.55 -10.09 1.74
CA SER A 54 -9.74 -10.13 2.59
C SER A 54 -10.96 -9.53 1.88
N VAL A 55 -10.80 -8.34 1.31
CA VAL A 55 -11.86 -7.65 0.58
C VAL A 55 -12.28 -8.44 -0.65
N SER A 56 -11.31 -8.89 -1.47
CA SER A 56 -11.56 -9.70 -2.67
C SER A 56 -12.37 -10.96 -2.34
N SER A 57 -11.98 -11.68 -1.28
CA SER A 57 -12.71 -12.87 -0.81
C SER A 57 -14.13 -12.54 -0.34
N SER A 58 -14.30 -11.43 0.38
CA SER A 58 -15.60 -10.98 0.88
C SER A 58 -16.55 -10.59 -0.24
N VAL A 59 -16.03 -9.88 -1.25
CA VAL A 59 -16.81 -9.49 -2.45
C VAL A 59 -17.19 -10.72 -3.23
N HIS A 60 -16.26 -11.65 -3.44
CA HIS A 60 -16.54 -12.90 -4.16
C HIS A 60 -17.67 -13.72 -3.49
N MET A 61 -17.62 -13.87 -2.17
CA MET A 61 -18.71 -14.54 -1.43
C MET A 61 -20.06 -13.84 -1.61
N LYS A 62 -20.08 -12.50 -1.58
CA LYS A 62 -21.31 -11.73 -1.85
C LYS A 62 -21.79 -11.94 -3.28
N GLY A 63 -20.90 -11.96 -4.27
CA GLY A 63 -21.24 -12.24 -5.67
C GLY A 63 -21.88 -13.62 -5.85
N ILE A 64 -21.41 -14.63 -5.13
CA ILE A 64 -22.03 -15.96 -5.11
C ILE A 64 -23.44 -15.90 -4.51
N ILE A 65 -23.61 -15.26 -3.35
CA ILE A 65 -24.89 -15.13 -2.65
C ILE A 65 -25.92 -14.37 -3.52
N GLN A 66 -25.49 -13.33 -4.20
CA GLN A 66 -26.35 -12.51 -5.08
C GLN A 66 -26.56 -13.17 -6.44
N ASN A 67 -25.92 -14.30 -6.71
CA ASN A 67 -25.94 -14.96 -8.02
C ASN A 67 -25.57 -14.04 -9.19
N THR A 68 -24.55 -13.17 -8.94
CA THR A 68 -24.05 -12.22 -9.94
C THR A 68 -23.44 -12.98 -11.12
N PRO A 69 -23.66 -12.55 -12.38
CA PRO A 69 -23.03 -13.17 -13.54
C PRO A 69 -21.50 -13.08 -13.49
N ASP A 70 -20.79 -14.05 -14.05
CA ASP A 70 -19.32 -14.04 -14.14
C ASP A 70 -18.83 -13.04 -15.20
N THR A 71 -19.61 -12.86 -16.27
CA THR A 71 -19.29 -12.01 -17.41
C THR A 71 -20.56 -11.31 -17.91
N GLY A 72 -20.40 -10.29 -18.73
CA GLY A 72 -21.51 -9.55 -19.31
C GLY A 72 -21.40 -8.04 -19.07
N PRO A 73 -22.47 -7.28 -19.30
CA PRO A 73 -22.48 -5.84 -19.07
C PRO A 73 -22.22 -5.49 -17.60
N ASP A 74 -21.45 -4.46 -17.34
CA ASP A 74 -21.02 -4.02 -16.00
C ASP A 74 -22.19 -3.79 -15.05
N SER A 75 -23.29 -3.22 -15.56
CA SER A 75 -24.50 -3.01 -14.76
C SER A 75 -25.13 -4.30 -14.19
N LEU A 76 -24.86 -5.46 -14.79
CA LEU A 76 -25.33 -6.76 -14.34
C LEU A 76 -24.30 -7.48 -13.44
N ARG A 77 -23.01 -7.12 -13.57
CA ARG A 77 -21.91 -7.72 -12.80
C ARG A 77 -21.67 -7.01 -11.47
N ALA A 78 -22.28 -5.85 -11.24
CA ALA A 78 -22.10 -5.07 -10.03
C ALA A 78 -22.61 -5.82 -8.78
N ILE A 79 -21.72 -6.06 -7.83
CA ILE A 79 -22.01 -6.71 -6.55
C ILE A 79 -22.40 -5.65 -5.53
N GLN A 80 -23.60 -5.74 -4.96
CA GLN A 80 -24.09 -4.77 -4.00
C GLN A 80 -23.43 -4.96 -2.63
N THR A 81 -22.82 -3.89 -2.11
CA THR A 81 -22.17 -3.86 -0.79
C THR A 81 -22.67 -2.69 0.06
N ASN A 82 -22.31 -2.65 1.33
CA ASN A 82 -22.67 -1.51 2.21
C ASN A 82 -21.95 -0.21 1.81
N LEU A 83 -20.84 -0.30 1.05
CA LEU A 83 -20.06 0.84 0.57
C LEU A 83 -20.55 1.35 -0.79
N GLY A 84 -21.37 0.56 -1.47
CA GLY A 84 -21.88 0.81 -2.80
C GLY A 84 -21.77 -0.41 -3.72
N PRO A 85 -22.16 -0.27 -4.99
CA PRO A 85 -21.92 -1.30 -5.97
C PRO A 85 -20.41 -1.48 -6.21
N VAL A 86 -19.97 -2.71 -6.31
CA VAL A 86 -18.58 -3.09 -6.64
C VAL A 86 -18.56 -3.63 -8.05
N ASP A 87 -17.72 -3.06 -8.89
CA ASP A 87 -17.47 -3.56 -10.22
C ASP A 87 -16.71 -4.88 -10.16
N SER A 88 -17.17 -5.88 -10.88
CA SER A 88 -16.62 -7.24 -10.70
C SER A 88 -16.47 -8.01 -11.99
N TRP A 89 -15.40 -8.80 -12.06
CA TRP A 89 -15.16 -9.77 -13.10
C TRP A 89 -14.99 -11.16 -12.46
N TYR A 90 -15.74 -12.14 -12.94
CA TYR A 90 -15.83 -13.46 -12.33
C TYR A 90 -16.19 -13.45 -10.83
N LYS A 91 -17.04 -12.48 -10.42
CA LYS A 91 -17.43 -12.22 -9.01
C LYS A 91 -16.31 -11.71 -8.10
N TYR A 92 -15.16 -11.38 -8.63
CA TYR A 92 -14.08 -10.69 -7.91
C TYR A 92 -14.09 -9.20 -8.25
N PRO A 93 -13.68 -8.32 -7.32
CA PRO A 93 -13.57 -6.89 -7.63
C PRO A 93 -12.56 -6.66 -8.75
N GLU A 94 -12.87 -5.75 -9.63
CA GLU A 94 -11.91 -5.24 -10.61
C GLU A 94 -10.81 -4.41 -9.91
N SER A 95 -9.70 -4.16 -10.60
CA SER A 95 -8.56 -3.41 -10.08
C SER A 95 -8.95 -1.99 -9.71
N LYS A 96 -9.79 -1.36 -10.53
CA LYS A 96 -10.33 -0.02 -10.33
C LYS A 96 -11.77 0.03 -10.83
N GLY A 97 -12.61 0.70 -10.06
CA GLY A 97 -14.02 0.86 -10.45
C GLY A 97 -14.16 1.74 -11.70
N GLU A 98 -15.02 1.32 -12.61
CA GLU A 98 -15.37 2.13 -13.77
C GLU A 98 -16.31 3.29 -13.38
N GLN A 99 -16.14 4.44 -14.05
CA GLN A 99 -16.91 5.65 -13.74
C GLN A 99 -18.41 5.41 -13.91
N GLY A 100 -19.14 5.47 -12.80
CA GLY A 100 -20.59 5.35 -12.76
C GLY A 100 -21.14 3.93 -12.64
N VAL A 101 -20.29 2.92 -12.52
CA VAL A 101 -20.70 1.51 -12.38
C VAL A 101 -20.48 0.99 -10.97
N GLY A 102 -19.28 1.15 -10.40
CA GLY A 102 -18.99 0.60 -9.08
C GLY A 102 -17.63 1.00 -8.53
N LEU A 103 -17.27 0.38 -7.41
CA LEU A 103 -15.97 0.51 -6.77
C LEU A 103 -15.08 -0.66 -7.18
N GLY A 104 -13.79 -0.40 -7.40
CA GLY A 104 -12.79 -1.46 -7.56
C GLY A 104 -12.09 -1.78 -6.24
N ILE A 105 -11.07 -2.66 -6.30
CA ILE A 105 -10.33 -3.09 -5.11
C ILE A 105 -9.63 -1.91 -4.43
N VAL A 106 -9.12 -0.95 -5.20
CA VAL A 106 -8.38 0.20 -4.66
C VAL A 106 -9.28 1.10 -3.82
N GLU A 107 -10.50 1.36 -4.30
CA GLU A 107 -11.47 2.18 -3.58
C GLU A 107 -11.99 1.48 -2.32
N LEU A 108 -12.01 0.15 -2.31
CA LEU A 108 -12.50 -0.66 -1.19
C LEU A 108 -11.52 -0.78 -0.02
N ILE A 109 -10.21 -0.69 -0.28
CA ILE A 109 -9.17 -0.90 0.77
C ILE A 109 -8.80 0.36 1.55
N SER A 110 -9.33 1.54 1.21
CA SER A 110 -9.07 2.82 1.90
C SER A 110 -7.58 3.04 2.20
N LEU A 111 -6.85 3.59 1.26
CA LEU A 111 -5.41 3.85 1.40
C LEU A 111 -5.20 5.19 2.13
N ASP A 112 -4.97 5.16 3.44
CA ASP A 112 -4.80 6.36 4.27
C ASP A 112 -3.33 6.81 4.45
N ALA A 113 -2.39 6.26 3.70
CA ALA A 113 -0.97 6.59 3.83
C ALA A 113 -0.53 7.64 2.80
N GLU A 114 -0.01 8.79 3.26
CA GLU A 114 0.41 9.92 2.41
C GLU A 114 1.50 9.54 1.39
N ASP A 115 2.33 8.55 1.69
CA ASP A 115 3.45 8.12 0.85
C ASP A 115 3.10 6.96 -0.11
N ILE A 116 1.89 6.41 -0.03
CA ILE A 116 1.45 5.30 -0.88
C ILE A 116 0.83 5.85 -2.15
N GLN A 117 1.34 5.39 -3.29
CA GLN A 117 0.83 5.76 -4.60
C GLN A 117 0.06 4.60 -5.23
N VAL A 118 -1.01 4.95 -5.92
CA VAL A 118 -1.72 4.05 -6.82
C VAL A 118 -1.21 4.35 -8.23
N PHE A 119 -0.54 3.38 -8.83
CA PHE A 119 0.03 3.52 -10.17
C PHE A 119 -1.04 3.32 -11.25
N SER A 120 -0.67 3.55 -12.50
CA SER A 120 -1.59 3.34 -13.61
C SER A 120 -1.96 1.86 -13.74
N GLU A 121 -3.22 1.62 -14.07
CA GLU A 121 -3.70 0.28 -14.39
C GLU A 121 -3.08 -0.20 -15.71
N ASP A 122 -2.54 -1.41 -15.73
CA ASP A 122 -2.02 -2.02 -16.94
C ASP A 122 -3.12 -2.87 -17.59
N ARG A 123 -3.48 -2.51 -18.81
CA ARG A 123 -4.51 -3.14 -19.65
C ARG A 123 -3.89 -3.81 -20.89
N SER A 124 -2.63 -4.16 -20.84
CA SER A 124 -1.92 -4.80 -21.96
C SER A 124 -2.44 -6.20 -22.28
N ASP A 125 -2.94 -6.90 -21.25
CA ASP A 125 -3.65 -8.18 -21.40
C ASP A 125 -5.17 -7.93 -21.39
N PRO A 126 -5.88 -8.24 -22.48
CA PRO A 126 -7.32 -7.96 -22.56
C PRO A 126 -8.15 -8.76 -21.55
N ASP A 127 -7.63 -9.87 -21.04
CA ASP A 127 -8.35 -10.78 -20.15
C ASP A 127 -7.96 -10.62 -18.67
N CYS A 128 -6.86 -9.88 -18.38
CA CYS A 128 -6.26 -9.84 -17.05
C CYS A 128 -5.59 -8.49 -16.79
N TRP A 129 -6.35 -7.53 -16.36
CA TRP A 129 -5.79 -6.25 -15.96
C TRP A 129 -5.15 -6.32 -14.57
N PHE A 130 -4.22 -5.42 -14.32
CA PHE A 130 -3.64 -5.33 -13.00
C PHE A 130 -3.32 -3.88 -12.62
N ILE A 131 -3.28 -3.62 -11.32
CA ILE A 131 -2.91 -2.35 -10.74
C ILE A 131 -1.83 -2.58 -9.68
N LYS A 132 -0.93 -1.63 -9.54
CA LYS A 132 0.10 -1.62 -8.51
C LYS A 132 -0.14 -0.51 -7.52
N VAL A 133 0.14 -0.78 -6.25
CA VAL A 133 0.01 0.16 -5.14
C VAL A 133 1.26 0.05 -4.27
N GLY A 134 1.93 1.16 -4.00
CA GLY A 134 3.16 1.12 -3.21
C GLY A 134 3.98 2.39 -3.24
N TYR A 135 5.25 2.25 -2.94
CA TYR A 135 6.22 3.35 -2.87
C TYR A 135 6.98 3.56 -4.19
N ASP A 136 7.21 2.47 -4.94
CA ASP A 136 7.90 2.49 -6.24
C ASP A 136 7.32 1.38 -7.12
N GLU A 137 6.88 1.75 -8.34
CA GLU A 137 6.21 0.84 -9.29
C GLU A 137 7.07 -0.33 -9.73
N SER A 138 8.38 -0.22 -9.65
CA SER A 138 9.33 -1.22 -10.17
C SER A 138 9.82 -2.21 -9.13
N VAL A 139 9.94 -1.80 -7.84
CA VAL A 139 10.69 -2.57 -6.82
C VAL A 139 10.09 -2.55 -5.41
N CYS A 140 9.01 -1.77 -5.17
CA CYS A 140 8.42 -1.64 -3.84
C CYS A 140 6.90 -1.42 -3.92
N TYR A 141 6.15 -2.48 -4.24
CA TYR A 141 4.72 -2.41 -4.50
C TYR A 141 3.99 -3.72 -4.16
N VAL A 142 2.69 -3.60 -4.04
CA VAL A 142 1.72 -4.70 -4.12
C VAL A 142 1.03 -4.63 -5.47
N GLN A 143 0.94 -5.72 -6.17
CA GLN A 143 0.16 -5.83 -7.40
C GLN A 143 -1.15 -6.56 -7.11
N TYR A 144 -2.26 -6.02 -7.59
CA TYR A 144 -3.51 -6.74 -7.70
C TYR A 144 -3.72 -7.07 -9.17
N LYS A 145 -3.71 -8.35 -9.50
CA LYS A 145 -4.05 -8.86 -10.83
C LYS A 145 -5.42 -9.49 -10.75
N GLU A 146 -6.31 -9.04 -11.60
CA GLU A 146 -7.71 -9.49 -11.64
C GLU A 146 -7.85 -10.98 -11.93
N ALA A 147 -9.00 -11.53 -11.63
CA ALA A 147 -9.34 -12.89 -12.00
C ALA A 147 -9.46 -13.00 -13.54
N CYS A 148 -8.60 -13.82 -14.14
CA CYS A 148 -8.58 -14.02 -15.58
C CYS A 148 -9.62 -15.04 -16.07
N SER A 149 -10.24 -15.76 -15.16
CA SER A 149 -11.31 -16.73 -15.44
C SER A 149 -12.07 -17.07 -14.16
N SER A 150 -13.20 -17.71 -14.28
CA SER A 150 -14.00 -18.18 -13.12
C SER A 150 -13.28 -19.22 -12.24
N SER A 151 -12.19 -19.81 -12.75
CA SER A 151 -11.43 -20.85 -12.05
C SER A 151 -10.14 -20.34 -11.41
N ILE A 152 -9.74 -19.11 -11.75
CA ILE A 152 -8.46 -18.53 -11.28
C ILE A 152 -8.78 -17.28 -10.45
N PRO A 153 -8.54 -17.31 -9.14
CA PRO A 153 -8.75 -16.14 -8.29
C PRO A 153 -7.71 -15.04 -8.60
N PRO A 154 -7.96 -13.80 -8.16
CA PRO A 154 -6.98 -12.71 -8.26
C PRO A 154 -5.65 -13.06 -7.62
N GLU A 155 -4.55 -12.67 -8.26
CA GLU A 155 -3.20 -12.81 -7.73
C GLU A 155 -2.77 -11.50 -7.05
N ILE A 156 -2.16 -11.61 -5.86
CA ILE A 156 -1.75 -10.44 -5.07
C ILE A 156 -0.31 -10.62 -4.61
N PRO A 157 0.67 -10.56 -5.54
CA PRO A 157 2.09 -10.60 -5.19
C PRO A 157 2.56 -9.27 -4.58
N VAL A 158 3.60 -9.36 -3.74
CA VAL A 158 4.30 -8.22 -3.14
C VAL A 158 5.73 -8.23 -3.65
N ASP A 159 6.19 -7.14 -4.22
CA ASP A 159 7.60 -6.89 -4.51
C ASP A 159 8.16 -5.90 -3.49
N SER A 160 9.13 -6.35 -2.72
CA SER A 160 9.80 -5.56 -1.67
C SER A 160 11.31 -5.46 -1.87
N THR A 161 11.79 -5.78 -3.09
CA THR A 161 13.23 -5.89 -3.39
C THR A 161 13.95 -4.55 -3.25
N GLY A 162 13.28 -3.44 -3.50
CA GLY A 162 13.82 -2.08 -3.43
C GLY A 162 13.14 -1.18 -2.37
N CYS A 163 12.39 -1.75 -1.42
CA CYS A 163 11.87 -0.96 -0.31
C CYS A 163 13.00 -0.44 0.60
#